data_212106ac57adc6d7ff0eb5dadffe00e5
#
_entry.id   212106ac57adc6d7ff0eb5dadffe00e5
#
_cell.length_a   1.000
_cell.length_b   1.000
_cell.length_c   1.000
_cell.angle_alpha   90.00
_cell.angle_beta   90.00
_cell.angle_gamma   90.00
#
_symmetry.space_group_name_H-M   'P 1'
#
loop_
_entity.id
_entity.type
_entity.pdbx_description
1 polymer ?
#
loop_
_entity_poly.entity_id
_entity_poly.type
_entity_poly.pdbx_seq_one_letter_code
_entity_poly.pdbx_strand_id
1 'polypeptide(L)' 'PGMELAIYESLVTGDGYYTLVRRGIDIPAKPDDFYGYRRKTKAEFYHRLKIYGLW' A
#
# COMPACT_ATOMS: atom_id res chain seq x y z
N PRO A 1 -12.60 3.09 -0.27
CA PRO A 1 -12.76 1.72 0.27
C PRO A 1 -11.84 0.70 -0.35
N GLY A 2 -11.80 0.51 -1.66
CA GLY A 2 -10.95 -0.51 -2.28
C GLY A 2 -9.46 -0.21 -2.25
N MET A 3 -9.10 1.04 -2.07
CA MET A 3 -7.70 1.47 -2.09
C MET A 3 -6.92 0.91 -0.90
N GLU A 4 -7.53 0.88 0.27
CA GLU A 4 -6.85 0.42 1.48
C GLU A 4 -6.42 -1.04 1.36
N LEU A 5 -7.29 -1.89 0.85
CA LEU A 5 -6.97 -3.30 0.64
C LEU A 5 -5.85 -3.48 -0.38
N ALA A 6 -5.87 -2.69 -1.45
CA ALA A 6 -4.83 -2.75 -2.48
C ALA A 6 -3.47 -2.31 -1.92
N ILE A 7 -3.44 -1.25 -1.13
CA ILE A 7 -2.22 -0.76 -0.49
C ILE A 7 -1.68 -1.80 0.49
N TYR A 8 -2.55 -2.37 1.31
CA TYR A 8 -2.17 -3.39 2.28
C TYR A 8 -1.57 -4.61 1.58
N GLU A 9 -2.24 -5.10 0.53
CA GLU A 9 -1.75 -6.23 -0.27
C GLU A 9 -0.36 -5.94 -0.84
N SER A 10 -0.18 -4.73 -1.39
CA SER A 10 1.10 -4.33 -1.95
C SER A 10 2.22 -4.33 -0.90
N LEU A 11 1.95 -3.83 0.29
CA LEU A 11 2.95 -3.77 1.35
C LEU A 11 3.30 -5.15 1.89
N VAL A 12 2.32 -6.04 2.00
CA VAL A 12 2.52 -7.39 2.55
C VAL A 12 3.26 -8.28 1.56
N THR A 13 2.86 -8.24 0.29
CA THR A 13 3.42 -9.12 -0.74
C THR A 13 4.62 -8.54 -1.47
N GLY A 14 4.80 -7.22 -1.40
CA GLY A 14 5.82 -6.53 -2.19
C GLY A 14 5.43 -6.29 -3.63
N ASP A 15 4.21 -6.64 -4.04
CA ASP A 15 3.76 -6.49 -5.41
C ASP A 15 3.45 -5.03 -5.75
N GLY A 16 3.79 -4.62 -6.98
CA GLY A 16 3.46 -3.30 -7.47
C GLY A 16 2.06 -3.22 -8.06
N TYR A 17 1.70 -2.03 -8.54
CA TYR A 17 0.36 -1.74 -9.07
C TYR A 17 -0.05 -2.73 -10.17
N TYR A 18 0.78 -2.87 -11.20
CA TYR A 18 0.43 -3.69 -12.34
C TYR A 18 0.36 -5.18 -11.99
N THR A 19 1.17 -5.62 -11.06
CA THR A 19 1.13 -7.00 -10.60
C THR A 19 -0.19 -7.29 -9.88
N LEU A 20 -0.65 -6.37 -9.04
CA LEU A 20 -1.93 -6.51 -8.35
C LEU A 20 -3.11 -6.54 -9.34
N VAL A 21 -3.09 -5.66 -10.32
CA VAL A 21 -4.12 -5.63 -11.37
C VAL A 21 -4.16 -6.96 -12.12
N ARG A 22 -2.99 -7.50 -12.44
CA ARG A 22 -2.88 -8.77 -13.13
C ARG A 22 -3.43 -9.92 -12.30
N ARG A 23 -3.32 -9.84 -10.97
CA ARG A 23 -3.87 -10.82 -10.05
C ARG A 23 -5.39 -10.70 -9.87
N GLY A 24 -6.02 -9.74 -10.54
CA GLY A 24 -7.46 -9.52 -10.46
C GLY A 24 -7.90 -8.58 -9.35
N ILE A 25 -6.96 -7.88 -8.71
CA ILE A 25 -7.29 -6.91 -7.67
C ILE A 25 -7.70 -5.61 -8.34
N ASP A 26 -8.90 -5.13 -8.01
CA ASP A 26 -9.44 -3.88 -8.55
C ASP A 26 -8.90 -2.70 -7.72
N ILE A 27 -8.11 -1.85 -8.35
CA ILE A 27 -7.53 -0.69 -7.70
C ILE A 27 -8.22 0.58 -8.23
N PRO A 28 -9.01 1.27 -7.39
CA PRO A 28 -9.78 2.46 -7.83
C PRO A 28 -8.90 3.72 -7.90
N ALA A 29 -7.74 3.62 -8.54
CA ALA A 29 -6.82 4.73 -8.69
C ALA A 29 -5.87 4.50 -9.85
N LYS A 30 -5.26 5.59 -10.32
CA LYS A 30 -4.19 5.51 -11.31
C LYS A 30 -2.88 5.09 -10.62
N PRO A 31 -1.90 4.56 -11.39
CA PRO A 31 -0.63 4.13 -10.81
C PRO A 31 0.06 5.19 -9.96
N ASP A 32 0.10 6.44 -10.43
CA ASP A 32 0.75 7.52 -9.69
C ASP A 32 0.09 7.76 -8.34
N ASP A 33 -1.23 7.79 -8.32
CA ASP A 33 -1.99 7.98 -7.09
C ASP A 33 -1.78 6.81 -6.14
N PHE A 34 -1.79 5.59 -6.68
CA PHE A 34 -1.57 4.38 -5.89
C PHE A 34 -0.21 4.43 -5.19
N TYR A 35 0.85 4.73 -5.92
CA TYR A 35 2.19 4.78 -5.33
C TYR A 35 2.35 5.93 -4.35
N GLY A 36 1.65 7.04 -4.55
CA GLY A 36 1.61 8.13 -3.59
C GLY A 36 0.99 7.70 -2.27
N TYR A 37 -0.15 7.04 -2.33
CA TYR A 37 -0.82 6.50 -1.14
C TYR A 37 0.03 5.42 -0.46
N ARG A 38 0.65 4.56 -1.24
CA ARG A 38 1.51 3.49 -0.71
C ARG A 38 2.66 4.08 0.09
N ARG A 39 3.30 5.12 -0.44
CA ARG A 39 4.42 5.79 0.22
C ARG A 39 3.97 6.41 1.55
N LYS A 40 2.83 7.09 1.53
CA LYS A 40 2.28 7.73 2.72
C LYS A 40 1.91 6.71 3.79
N THR A 41 1.25 5.64 3.41
CA THR A 41 0.85 4.57 4.33
C THR A 41 2.08 3.91 4.96
N LYS A 42 3.10 3.65 4.17
CA LYS A 42 4.34 3.06 4.65
C LYS A 42 5.02 3.96 5.67
N ALA A 43 5.07 5.26 5.41
CA ALA A 43 5.66 6.23 6.32
C ALA A 43 4.91 6.28 7.65
N GLU A 44 3.58 6.29 7.60
CA GLU A 44 2.75 6.29 8.81
C GLU A 44 2.92 5.01 9.62
N PHE A 45 3.03 3.88 8.93
CA PHE A 45 3.24 2.59 9.56
C PHE A 45 4.56 2.57 10.33
N TYR A 46 5.64 3.00 9.71
CA TYR A 46 6.95 3.08 10.37
C TYR A 46 6.94 4.05 11.54
N HIS A 47 6.25 5.16 11.40
CA HIS A 47 6.11 6.13 12.47
C HIS A 47 5.45 5.51 13.70
N ARG A 48 4.37 4.76 13.49
CA ARG A 48 3.66 4.07 14.58
C ARG A 48 4.53 3.01 15.26
N LEU A 49 5.27 2.24 14.48
CA LEU A 49 6.19 1.24 15.04
C LEU A 49 7.24 1.89 15.94
N LYS A 50 7.72 3.05 15.53
CA LYS A 50 8.69 3.82 16.30
C LYS A 50 8.11 4.29 17.63
N ILE A 51 6.89 4.82 17.60
CA ILE A 51 6.20 5.30 18.79
C ILE A 51 5.99 4.17 19.80
N TYR A 52 5.65 2.99 19.33
CA TYR A 52 5.39 1.84 20.20
C TYR A 52 6.67 1.09 20.58
N GLY A 53 7.82 1.54 20.10
CA GLY A 53 9.08 0.88 20.40
C GLY A 53 9.25 -0.48 19.74
N LEU A 54 8.52 -0.74 18.68
CA LEU A 54 8.56 -2.03 17.98
C LEU A 54 9.58 -2.06 16.84
N TRP A 55 10.17 -0.93 16.53
CA TRP A 55 11.11 -0.81 15.41
C TRP A 55 12.54 -0.50 15.91
#